data_59ec59f56c400dacd37f1d653d9a6ced
#
_entry.id   59ec59f56c400dacd37f1d653d9a6ced
#
_cell.length_a   1.000
_cell.length_b   1.000
_cell.length_c   1.000
_cell.angle_alpha   90.00
_cell.angle_beta   90.00
_cell.angle_gamma   90.00
#
_symmetry.space_group_name_H-M   'P 1'
#
loop_
_entity.id
_entity.type
_entity.pdbx_description
1 polymer ?
#
loop_
_entity_poly.entity_id
_entity_poly.type
_entity_poly.pdbx_seq_one_letter_code
_entity_poly.pdbx_strand_id
1 'polypeptide(L)'
;MLAKLRIGQLLSSSLPRRICERRFLAAHNAFSNSEESPESPELPSWIKDFLSNKPSSSPNPISDDDEDFVIPSLAIWVSTQKLSRQEEASTAEKPVQDIDKVSDFLNKKEASHEDIINALSQCDVVVTETLVLQVLRRFSNGWSQAYAFFTWAKSQTGYTHSSHAHNAMVDVLGKCRNFDLMWALVDEMFELVTLDTMSKAMRRLAKSGKYGEAVDAFLEMERKYGVGRDTNAMNSLMDALVKENSIEHAHEVFLKMFNTIKPDSRTFNILIHGFCKARRFDDARTVMDLMKAAGFGLDVVTYTSFVEGYCKEGDFRRVDEILEEMREDGVRPNVVTYTIVMHSLGKARRIAEALGVYEKMKEDGCVPDGKFYSSLIHSLSKTGRFKDAVEVFEDMMEQGVSRDVLVYNTMISSAVHHSRDEMALRLLKRMEEEEEGLCSPNVETYAPLLKMCCQKKKMKLLGVLLHHMVRNDVSIDVATYILLIRGLCISGKVEVACLFFEEAMRKGMVPRDSTCKMLVEELEKKGMGEAKLKIQSLVQTKVMIKSQSPLPVA
;
A
#
# COMPACT_ATOMS: atom_id res chain seq x y z
N MET A 1 -11.42 42.88 28.61
CA MET A 1 -11.77 43.44 27.30
C MET A 1 -10.52 43.90 26.50
N LEU A 2 -9.32 43.45 26.83
CA LEU A 2 -8.05 43.84 26.19
C LEU A 2 -7.25 42.64 25.64
N ALA A 3 -7.80 41.42 25.71
CA ALA A 3 -7.14 40.21 25.22
C ALA A 3 -7.63 39.76 23.83
N LYS A 4 -8.64 40.41 23.23
CA LYS A 4 -9.19 40.06 21.90
C LYS A 4 -8.57 40.83 20.72
N LEU A 5 -7.65 41.76 20.95
CA LEU A 5 -7.07 42.61 19.91
C LEU A 5 -5.64 42.23 19.49
N ARG A 6 -5.03 41.21 20.11
CA ARG A 6 -3.66 40.79 19.73
C ARG A 6 -3.58 39.56 18.79
N ILE A 7 -4.65 38.82 18.61
CA ILE A 7 -4.64 37.64 17.75
C ILE A 7 -4.98 37.98 16.27
N GLY A 8 -5.67 39.12 16.05
CA GLY A 8 -5.98 39.59 14.69
C GLY A 8 -4.84 40.27 13.94
N GLN A 9 -3.76 40.62 14.63
CA GLN A 9 -2.61 41.32 13.99
C GLN A 9 -1.44 40.40 13.66
N LEU A 10 -1.42 39.18 14.14
CA LEU A 10 -0.40 38.18 13.78
C LEU A 10 -0.74 37.36 12.51
N LEU A 11 -1.96 37.44 12.04
CA LEU A 11 -2.41 36.78 10.79
C LEU A 11 -2.34 37.68 9.54
N SER A 12 -1.93 38.95 9.67
CA SER A 12 -1.82 39.89 8.54
C SER A 12 -0.37 40.32 8.21
N SER A 13 0.64 39.76 8.88
CA SER A 13 2.03 40.00 8.50
C SER A 13 2.41 39.05 7.37
N SER A 14 2.33 39.58 6.17
CA SER A 14 2.95 39.07 4.95
C SER A 14 4.33 38.45 5.25
N LEU A 15 4.46 37.15 4.99
CA LEU A 15 5.74 36.45 4.81
C LEU A 15 6.70 37.35 4.01
N PRO A 16 7.94 37.53 4.43
CA PRO A 16 8.88 38.37 3.69
C PRO A 16 9.14 37.76 2.33
N ARG A 17 8.55 38.36 1.30
CA ARG A 17 8.76 38.04 -0.13
C ARG A 17 10.23 37.90 -0.53
N ARG A 18 11.17 38.47 0.26
CA ARG A 18 12.61 38.51 -0.04
C ARG A 18 13.34 37.18 0.19
N ILE A 19 12.81 36.25 0.98
CA ILE A 19 13.46 34.94 1.18
C ILE A 19 13.06 33.97 0.07
N CYS A 20 11.80 34.02 -0.39
CA CYS A 20 11.33 33.26 -1.56
C CYS A 20 12.02 33.72 -2.86
N GLU A 21 12.21 35.03 -3.05
CA GLU A 21 12.81 35.54 -4.30
C GLU A 21 14.29 35.18 -4.47
N ARG A 22 15.09 35.11 -3.39
CA ARG A 22 16.52 34.72 -3.51
C ARG A 22 16.69 33.21 -3.73
N ARG A 23 15.86 32.37 -3.16
CA ARG A 23 15.88 30.91 -3.41
C ARG A 23 15.22 30.54 -4.75
N PHE A 24 14.19 31.30 -5.15
CA PHE A 24 13.55 31.15 -6.45
C PHE A 24 14.49 31.46 -7.61
N LEU A 25 15.37 32.47 -7.47
CA LEU A 25 16.40 32.78 -8.46
C LEU A 25 17.48 31.69 -8.52
N ALA A 26 17.85 31.05 -7.41
CA ALA A 26 18.80 29.94 -7.41
C ALA A 26 18.22 28.66 -8.05
N ALA A 27 16.96 28.31 -7.74
CA ALA A 27 16.27 27.18 -8.36
C ALA A 27 15.96 27.45 -9.85
N HIS A 28 15.62 28.70 -10.20
CA HIS A 28 15.40 29.09 -11.58
C HIS A 28 16.70 29.08 -12.38
N ASN A 29 17.84 29.45 -11.78
CA ASN A 29 19.15 29.43 -12.45
C ASN A 29 19.71 28.00 -12.60
N ALA A 30 19.34 27.05 -11.74
CA ALA A 30 19.64 25.62 -11.95
C ALA A 30 18.80 25.01 -13.10
N PHE A 31 17.66 25.62 -13.44
CA PHE A 31 16.76 25.17 -14.51
C PHE A 31 16.82 26.02 -15.79
N SER A 32 17.52 27.20 -15.79
CA SER A 32 17.49 28.18 -16.89
C SER A 32 18.79 28.38 -17.65
N ASN A 33 19.85 27.60 -17.39
CA ASN A 33 21.07 27.65 -18.19
C ASN A 33 20.98 26.76 -19.43
N SER A 34 19.99 27.03 -20.30
CA SER A 34 20.02 26.73 -21.72
C SER A 34 19.05 27.70 -22.41
N GLU A 35 19.53 28.93 -22.64
CA GLU A 35 18.95 29.79 -23.67
C GLU A 35 19.34 29.21 -25.03
N GLU A 36 18.41 28.44 -25.60
CA GLU A 36 18.34 28.18 -27.03
C GLU A 36 16.90 28.40 -27.48
N SER A 37 16.75 29.06 -28.64
CA SER A 37 15.53 29.49 -29.32
C SER A 37 14.36 28.45 -29.35
N PRO A 38 13.12 28.85 -29.66
CA PRO A 38 11.95 27.99 -29.65
C PRO A 38 11.93 27.07 -30.87
N GLU A 39 12.84 26.15 -30.93
CA GLU A 39 12.75 24.97 -31.77
C GLU A 39 11.97 23.87 -31.02
N SER A 40 11.17 23.10 -31.75
CA SER A 40 10.31 22.03 -31.24
C SER A 40 10.96 21.24 -30.08
N PRO A 41 10.23 20.90 -29.01
CA PRO A 41 10.80 20.31 -27.80
C PRO A 41 11.52 19.01 -28.15
N GLU A 42 12.86 19.07 -28.18
CA GLU A 42 13.68 17.90 -28.39
C GLU A 42 13.54 16.91 -27.22
N LEU A 43 13.44 15.64 -27.57
CA LEU A 43 13.46 14.57 -26.59
C LEU A 43 14.74 14.64 -25.75
N PRO A 44 14.67 14.44 -24.41
CA PRO A 44 15.85 14.38 -23.56
C PRO A 44 16.94 13.48 -24.14
N SER A 45 18.23 13.84 -23.99
CA SER A 45 19.37 13.16 -24.61
C SER A 45 19.39 11.66 -24.35
N TRP A 46 19.01 11.22 -23.16
CA TRP A 46 18.93 9.82 -22.79
C TRP A 46 17.86 9.02 -23.57
N ILE A 47 16.81 9.67 -24.06
CA ILE A 47 15.81 9.07 -24.96
C ILE A 47 16.40 8.99 -26.37
N LYS A 48 17.23 9.95 -26.79
CA LYS A 48 17.94 9.90 -28.08
C LYS A 48 18.98 8.76 -28.09
N ASP A 49 19.74 8.57 -27.03
CA ASP A 49 20.72 7.50 -26.87
C ASP A 49 20.04 6.11 -26.88
N PHE A 50 18.84 6.02 -26.34
CA PHE A 50 18.02 4.82 -26.32
C PHE A 50 17.46 4.45 -27.71
N LEU A 51 17.13 5.46 -28.55
CA LEU A 51 16.69 5.25 -29.93
C LEU A 51 17.84 4.93 -30.88
N SER A 52 19.09 5.31 -30.55
CA SER A 52 20.28 5.09 -31.36
C SER A 52 20.84 3.66 -31.25
N ASN A 53 20.52 2.91 -30.20
CA ASN A 53 20.89 1.49 -30.04
C ASN A 53 19.94 0.55 -30.78
N LYS A 54 19.75 0.75 -32.11
CA LYS A 54 19.13 -0.25 -32.97
C LYS A 54 20.12 -1.35 -33.30
N PRO A 55 19.75 -2.63 -33.23
CA PRO A 55 20.50 -3.67 -33.95
C PRO A 55 20.41 -3.34 -35.44
N SER A 56 21.58 -3.21 -36.05
CA SER A 56 21.76 -2.90 -37.46
C SER A 56 21.20 -4.00 -38.35
N SER A 57 20.05 -3.78 -38.99
CA SER A 57 19.76 -4.36 -40.33
C SER A 57 18.44 -3.79 -40.88
N SER A 58 18.52 -2.75 -41.64
CA SER A 58 17.96 -2.61 -43.00
C SER A 58 17.93 -1.13 -43.44
N PRO A 59 18.13 -0.86 -44.75
CA PRO A 59 18.31 0.48 -45.24
C PRO A 59 16.99 1.05 -45.75
N ASN A 60 16.51 2.14 -45.17
CA ASN A 60 15.80 3.18 -45.90
C ASN A 60 15.61 4.42 -44.99
N PRO A 61 15.84 5.63 -45.50
CA PRO A 61 15.63 6.85 -44.75
C PRO A 61 14.15 7.10 -44.58
N ILE A 62 13.70 7.17 -43.32
CA ILE A 62 12.30 7.45 -42.95
C ILE A 62 12.12 8.96 -43.06
N SER A 63 11.18 9.38 -43.91
CA SER A 63 10.66 10.74 -44.01
C SER A 63 10.01 11.17 -42.69
N ASP A 64 10.10 12.47 -42.39
CA ASP A 64 9.62 13.13 -41.15
C ASP A 64 8.10 13.17 -40.92
N ASP A 65 7.33 12.34 -41.63
CA ASP A 65 5.89 12.29 -41.47
C ASP A 65 5.49 11.31 -40.35
N ASP A 66 4.90 11.87 -39.27
CA ASP A 66 4.41 11.16 -38.08
C ASP A 66 3.30 10.10 -38.36
N GLU A 67 2.95 9.85 -39.61
CA GLU A 67 1.82 9.00 -39.98
C GLU A 67 2.10 7.48 -39.98
N ASP A 68 3.37 7.03 -40.04
CA ASP A 68 3.71 5.63 -40.25
C ASP A 68 4.36 4.90 -39.04
N PHE A 69 4.22 5.42 -37.82
CA PHE A 69 4.74 4.71 -36.66
C PHE A 69 3.80 3.58 -36.21
N VAL A 70 4.10 2.36 -36.63
CA VAL A 70 3.44 1.13 -36.15
C VAL A 70 4.09 0.69 -34.84
N ILE A 71 3.32 0.70 -33.75
CA ILE A 71 3.75 0.08 -32.49
C ILE A 71 3.77 -1.44 -32.73
N PRO A 72 4.93 -2.13 -32.60
CA PRO A 72 4.97 -3.58 -32.67
C PRO A 72 4.04 -4.21 -31.64
N SER A 73 3.44 -5.34 -31.97
CA SER A 73 2.62 -6.05 -30.99
C SER A 73 3.44 -6.36 -29.74
N LEU A 74 2.93 -6.01 -28.58
CA LEU A 74 3.60 -6.23 -27.29
C LEU A 74 3.92 -7.72 -27.06
N ALA A 75 3.14 -8.63 -27.65
CA ALA A 75 3.38 -10.07 -27.59
C ALA A 75 4.68 -10.46 -28.30
N ILE A 76 5.01 -9.82 -29.43
CA ILE A 76 6.26 -10.05 -30.15
C ILE A 76 7.44 -9.52 -29.33
N TRP A 77 7.29 -8.36 -28.69
CA TRP A 77 8.32 -7.79 -27.83
C TRP A 77 8.61 -8.67 -26.60
N VAL A 78 7.54 -9.13 -25.91
CA VAL A 78 7.67 -9.98 -24.73
C VAL A 78 8.23 -11.36 -25.10
N SER A 79 7.87 -11.93 -26.26
CA SER A 79 8.36 -13.24 -26.67
C SER A 79 9.84 -13.20 -27.10
N THR A 80 10.30 -12.14 -27.78
CA THR A 80 11.73 -12.02 -28.15
C THR A 80 12.64 -11.79 -26.96
N GLN A 81 12.18 -11.07 -25.93
CA GLN A 81 12.96 -10.89 -24.69
C GLN A 81 12.94 -12.13 -23.78
N LYS A 82 11.86 -12.92 -23.77
CA LYS A 82 11.83 -14.19 -23.04
C LYS A 82 12.78 -15.22 -23.65
N LEU A 83 12.94 -15.25 -24.96
CA LEU A 83 13.88 -16.15 -25.62
C LEU A 83 15.35 -15.83 -25.28
N SER A 84 15.75 -14.56 -25.28
CA SER A 84 17.10 -14.17 -24.87
C SER A 84 17.39 -14.39 -23.36
N ARG A 85 16.39 -14.34 -22.48
CA ARG A 85 16.54 -14.67 -21.06
C ARG A 85 16.48 -16.17 -20.77
N GLN A 86 15.77 -16.97 -21.60
CA GLN A 86 15.76 -18.42 -21.44
C GLN A 86 17.10 -19.06 -21.83
N GLU A 87 17.85 -18.45 -22.72
CA GLU A 87 19.22 -18.90 -23.04
C GLU A 87 20.23 -18.60 -21.94
N GLU A 88 20.05 -17.54 -21.15
CA GLU A 88 20.87 -17.23 -19.98
C GLU A 88 20.41 -17.97 -18.69
N ALA A 89 19.14 -18.38 -18.61
CA ALA A 89 18.56 -19.06 -17.44
C ALA A 89 18.61 -20.59 -17.54
N SER A 90 19.03 -21.17 -18.67
CA SER A 90 19.03 -22.64 -18.89
C SER A 90 20.14 -23.41 -18.17
N THR A 91 20.90 -22.78 -17.27
CA THR A 91 21.96 -23.46 -16.47
C THR A 91 21.69 -23.51 -14.95
N ALA A 92 20.48 -23.14 -14.49
CA ALA A 92 20.11 -23.33 -13.10
C ALA A 92 18.65 -23.76 -12.98
N GLU A 93 18.36 -25.04 -13.02
CA GLU A 93 17.12 -25.59 -12.49
C GLU A 93 17.06 -25.27 -10.99
N LYS A 94 16.24 -24.26 -10.61
CA LYS A 94 15.90 -24.07 -9.19
C LYS A 94 15.09 -25.28 -8.77
N PRO A 95 15.48 -26.00 -7.72
CA PRO A 95 14.67 -27.09 -7.17
C PRO A 95 13.29 -26.53 -6.85
N VAL A 96 12.24 -27.18 -7.33
CA VAL A 96 10.85 -26.89 -6.95
C VAL A 96 10.81 -26.94 -5.44
N GLN A 97 10.53 -25.82 -4.79
CA GLN A 97 10.54 -25.76 -3.33
C GLN A 97 9.46 -26.72 -2.80
N ASP A 98 9.77 -27.45 -1.73
CA ASP A 98 8.84 -28.44 -1.15
C ASP A 98 7.47 -27.84 -0.80
N ILE A 99 7.43 -26.53 -0.54
CA ILE A 99 6.18 -25.78 -0.36
C ILE A 99 5.27 -25.79 -1.61
N ASP A 100 5.83 -25.78 -2.82
CA ASP A 100 5.02 -25.79 -4.06
C ASP A 100 4.46 -27.19 -4.31
N LYS A 101 5.23 -28.25 -4.06
CA LYS A 101 4.75 -29.63 -4.10
C LYS A 101 3.57 -29.83 -3.15
N VAL A 102 3.72 -29.45 -1.89
CA VAL A 102 2.64 -29.54 -0.89
C VAL A 102 1.42 -28.70 -1.30
N SER A 103 1.65 -27.49 -1.83
CA SER A 103 0.56 -26.60 -2.25
C SER A 103 -0.27 -27.17 -3.39
N ASP A 104 0.34 -27.90 -4.34
CA ASP A 104 -0.37 -28.52 -5.45
C ASP A 104 -1.34 -29.62 -4.98
N PHE A 105 -0.96 -30.35 -3.92
CA PHE A 105 -1.87 -31.34 -3.30
C PHE A 105 -3.02 -30.64 -2.54
N LEU A 106 -2.73 -29.55 -1.82
CA LEU A 106 -3.71 -28.80 -1.02
C LEU A 106 -4.71 -27.99 -1.86
N ASN A 107 -4.36 -27.62 -3.10
CA ASN A 107 -5.19 -26.83 -4.02
C ASN A 107 -6.25 -27.66 -4.78
N LYS A 108 -6.29 -28.98 -4.64
CA LYS A 108 -7.34 -29.84 -5.25
C LYS A 108 -8.69 -29.55 -4.59
N LYS A 109 -9.58 -28.91 -5.31
CA LYS A 109 -10.76 -28.17 -4.83
C LYS A 109 -11.93 -29.00 -4.23
N GLU A 110 -11.92 -30.32 -4.27
CA GLU A 110 -13.09 -31.16 -3.88
C GLU A 110 -12.72 -32.35 -2.97
N ALA A 111 -11.57 -32.33 -2.32
CA ALA A 111 -11.15 -33.42 -1.48
C ALA A 111 -11.66 -33.25 -0.06
N SER A 112 -12.20 -34.32 0.53
CA SER A 112 -12.48 -34.38 1.96
C SER A 112 -11.19 -34.25 2.78
N HIS A 113 -11.30 -33.98 4.07
CA HIS A 113 -10.15 -33.89 4.97
C HIS A 113 -9.26 -35.16 4.90
N GLU A 114 -9.87 -36.33 4.85
CA GLU A 114 -9.21 -37.62 4.72
C GLU A 114 -8.52 -37.81 3.37
N ASP A 115 -9.15 -37.36 2.28
CA ASP A 115 -8.56 -37.42 0.93
C ASP A 115 -7.31 -36.56 0.80
N ILE A 116 -7.31 -35.41 1.46
CA ILE A 116 -6.13 -34.50 1.50
C ILE A 116 -4.99 -35.19 2.26
N ILE A 117 -5.26 -35.78 3.43
CA ILE A 117 -4.26 -36.49 4.22
C ILE A 117 -3.68 -37.67 3.43
N ASN A 118 -4.53 -38.46 2.77
CA ASN A 118 -4.11 -39.59 1.94
C ASN A 118 -3.25 -39.15 0.75
N ALA A 119 -3.61 -38.03 0.10
CA ALA A 119 -2.82 -37.45 -0.97
C ALA A 119 -1.45 -36.95 -0.50
N LEU A 120 -1.39 -36.30 0.65
CA LEU A 120 -0.15 -35.85 1.27
C LEU A 120 0.76 -37.00 1.68
N SER A 121 0.19 -38.17 2.05
CA SER A 121 0.97 -39.36 2.39
C SER A 121 1.76 -39.96 1.20
N GLN A 122 1.42 -39.55 -0.03
CA GLN A 122 2.15 -39.89 -1.24
C GLN A 122 3.24 -38.84 -1.60
N CYS A 123 3.34 -37.76 -0.82
CA CYS A 123 4.29 -36.71 -1.07
C CYS A 123 5.62 -37.02 -0.39
N ASP A 124 6.69 -37.15 -1.19
CA ASP A 124 8.05 -37.38 -0.68
C ASP A 124 8.69 -36.04 -0.25
N VAL A 125 8.27 -35.54 0.92
CA VAL A 125 8.74 -34.27 1.50
C VAL A 125 9.10 -34.48 2.96
N VAL A 126 10.28 -34.01 3.34
CA VAL A 126 10.69 -34.01 4.74
C VAL A 126 10.03 -32.86 5.49
N VAL A 127 9.21 -33.21 6.49
CA VAL A 127 8.51 -32.21 7.31
C VAL A 127 9.51 -31.51 8.23
N THR A 128 9.62 -30.18 8.06
CA THR A 128 10.42 -29.31 8.93
C THR A 128 9.53 -28.21 9.51
N GLU A 129 9.92 -27.62 10.63
CA GLU A 129 9.16 -26.51 11.24
C GLU A 129 9.00 -25.33 10.27
N THR A 130 10.05 -25.01 9.50
CA THR A 130 10.03 -23.95 8.50
C THR A 130 9.01 -24.21 7.41
N LEU A 131 8.92 -25.45 6.90
CA LEU A 131 7.92 -25.84 5.92
C LEU A 131 6.51 -25.71 6.48
N VAL A 132 6.28 -26.20 7.72
CA VAL A 132 4.96 -26.10 8.37
C VAL A 132 4.52 -24.65 8.50
N LEU A 133 5.38 -23.77 8.98
CA LEU A 133 5.07 -22.36 9.14
C LEU A 133 4.80 -21.66 7.78
N GLN A 134 5.55 -22.01 6.73
CA GLN A 134 5.34 -21.46 5.38
C GLN A 134 4.00 -21.91 4.78
N VAL A 135 3.66 -23.19 4.90
CA VAL A 135 2.36 -23.73 4.42
C VAL A 135 1.20 -23.09 5.17
N LEU A 136 1.26 -23.00 6.52
CA LEU A 136 0.22 -22.37 7.32
C LEU A 136 0.03 -20.87 6.97
N ARG A 137 1.12 -20.16 6.65
CA ARG A 137 1.03 -18.76 6.16
C ARG A 137 0.36 -18.69 4.79
N ARG A 138 0.73 -19.57 3.85
CA ARG A 138 0.18 -19.61 2.50
C ARG A 138 -1.33 -19.94 2.50
N PHE A 139 -1.74 -20.88 3.35
CA PHE A 139 -3.15 -21.32 3.50
C PHE A 139 -3.88 -20.64 4.67
N SER A 140 -3.44 -19.45 5.08
CA SER A 140 -4.00 -18.73 6.23
C SER A 140 -5.50 -18.35 6.10
N ASN A 141 -6.10 -18.46 4.92
CA ASN A 141 -7.52 -18.24 4.66
C ASN A 141 -8.31 -19.55 4.39
N GLY A 142 -7.61 -20.69 4.33
CA GLY A 142 -8.20 -22.01 4.08
C GLY A 142 -7.95 -22.94 5.27
N TRP A 143 -8.80 -22.87 6.30
CA TRP A 143 -8.60 -23.63 7.53
C TRP A 143 -8.58 -25.14 7.30
N SER A 144 -9.41 -25.65 6.38
CA SER A 144 -9.51 -27.10 6.13
C SER A 144 -8.23 -27.68 5.56
N GLN A 145 -7.64 -27.00 4.55
CA GLN A 145 -6.37 -27.39 3.95
C GLN A 145 -5.22 -27.25 4.96
N ALA A 146 -5.19 -26.12 5.69
CA ALA A 146 -4.17 -25.88 6.71
C ALA A 146 -4.23 -26.91 7.84
N TYR A 147 -5.43 -27.26 8.29
CA TYR A 147 -5.64 -28.23 9.37
C TYR A 147 -5.34 -29.67 8.91
N ALA A 148 -5.72 -30.05 7.67
CA ALA A 148 -5.38 -31.34 7.11
C ALA A 148 -3.86 -31.52 7.00
N PHE A 149 -3.16 -30.49 6.50
CA PHE A 149 -1.70 -30.50 6.45
C PHE A 149 -1.07 -30.57 7.85
N PHE A 150 -1.58 -29.80 8.80
CA PHE A 150 -1.11 -29.79 10.18
C PHE A 150 -1.27 -31.17 10.82
N THR A 151 -2.43 -31.83 10.67
CA THR A 151 -2.69 -33.17 11.18
C THR A 151 -1.79 -34.21 10.50
N TRP A 152 -1.61 -34.14 9.18
CA TRP A 152 -0.68 -35.00 8.46
C TRP A 152 0.75 -34.82 8.92
N ALA A 153 1.23 -33.59 9.07
CA ALA A 153 2.58 -33.30 9.53
C ALA A 153 2.85 -33.89 10.93
N LYS A 154 1.85 -33.88 11.84
CA LYS A 154 1.93 -34.49 13.16
C LYS A 154 2.11 -36.01 13.10
N SER A 155 1.59 -36.68 12.08
CA SER A 155 1.70 -38.14 11.91
C SER A 155 3.07 -38.60 11.35
N GLN A 156 3.92 -37.66 10.90
CA GLN A 156 5.20 -38.01 10.30
C GLN A 156 6.23 -38.42 11.37
N THR A 157 6.96 -39.51 11.11
CA THR A 157 8.00 -39.99 11.99
C THR A 157 9.15 -38.98 12.08
N GLY A 158 9.56 -38.64 13.33
CA GLY A 158 10.67 -37.74 13.59
C GLY A 158 10.32 -36.25 13.61
N TYR A 159 9.03 -35.87 13.47
CA TYR A 159 8.56 -34.50 13.63
C TYR A 159 7.52 -34.38 14.75
N THR A 160 7.68 -33.34 15.57
CA THR A 160 6.68 -32.90 16.55
C THR A 160 6.44 -31.41 16.39
N HIS A 161 5.19 -31.00 16.47
CA HIS A 161 4.87 -29.58 16.38
C HIS A 161 5.44 -28.80 17.55
N SER A 162 6.13 -27.71 17.24
CA SER A 162 6.55 -26.73 18.23
C SER A 162 5.39 -25.84 18.70
N SER A 163 5.58 -25.12 19.79
CA SER A 163 4.65 -24.07 20.23
C SER A 163 4.37 -23.03 19.12
N HIS A 164 5.37 -22.70 18.30
CA HIS A 164 5.19 -21.77 17.17
C HIS A 164 4.27 -22.31 16.08
N ALA A 165 4.38 -23.61 15.74
CA ALA A 165 3.53 -24.25 14.76
C ALA A 165 2.06 -24.32 15.24
N HIS A 166 1.86 -24.68 16.53
CA HIS A 166 0.55 -24.65 17.15
C HIS A 166 -0.04 -23.23 17.16
N ASN A 167 0.73 -22.24 17.59
CA ASN A 167 0.29 -20.84 17.60
C ASN A 167 -0.08 -20.31 16.21
N ALA A 168 0.63 -20.75 15.17
CA ALA A 168 0.28 -20.42 13.79
C ALA A 168 -1.07 -21.05 13.38
N MET A 169 -1.31 -22.31 13.78
CA MET A 169 -2.59 -23.00 13.48
C MET A 169 -3.74 -22.39 14.27
N VAL A 170 -3.57 -22.07 15.56
CA VAL A 170 -4.54 -21.32 16.38
C VAL A 170 -4.93 -20.00 15.69
N ASP A 171 -3.93 -19.27 15.15
CA ASP A 171 -4.18 -18.02 14.43
C ASP A 171 -4.96 -18.22 13.13
N VAL A 172 -4.71 -19.29 12.36
CA VAL A 172 -5.45 -19.67 11.15
C VAL A 172 -6.90 -20.01 11.48
N LEU A 173 -7.13 -20.89 12.46
CA LEU A 173 -8.47 -21.31 12.88
C LEU A 173 -9.30 -20.13 13.38
N GLY A 174 -8.71 -19.28 14.22
CA GLY A 174 -9.34 -18.05 14.71
C GLY A 174 -9.65 -17.04 13.60
N LYS A 175 -8.76 -16.91 12.58
CA LYS A 175 -8.98 -16.07 11.39
C LYS A 175 -10.17 -16.56 10.56
N CYS A 176 -10.32 -17.85 10.43
CA CYS A 176 -11.43 -18.49 9.72
C CYS A 176 -12.70 -18.63 10.59
N ARG A 177 -12.70 -18.10 11.81
CA ARG A 177 -13.81 -18.14 12.77
C ARG A 177 -14.22 -19.55 13.21
N ASN A 178 -13.34 -20.53 13.12
CA ASN A 178 -13.57 -21.89 13.61
C ASN A 178 -13.07 -21.99 15.07
N PHE A 179 -13.85 -21.42 15.99
CA PHE A 179 -13.44 -21.29 17.40
C PHE A 179 -13.48 -22.62 18.15
N ASP A 180 -14.37 -23.53 17.78
CA ASP A 180 -14.50 -24.84 18.42
C ASP A 180 -13.23 -25.66 18.20
N LEU A 181 -12.75 -25.75 16.95
CA LEU A 181 -11.48 -26.40 16.63
C LEU A 181 -10.29 -25.65 17.21
N MET A 182 -10.36 -24.31 17.25
CA MET A 182 -9.29 -23.50 17.85
C MET A 182 -9.10 -23.85 19.33
N TRP A 183 -10.20 -23.93 20.10
CA TRP A 183 -10.12 -24.28 21.52
C TRP A 183 -9.76 -25.74 21.73
N ALA A 184 -10.27 -26.67 20.90
CA ALA A 184 -9.87 -28.07 20.94
C ALA A 184 -8.35 -28.22 20.73
N LEU A 185 -7.75 -27.47 19.79
CA LEU A 185 -6.32 -27.47 19.55
C LEU A 185 -5.54 -26.87 20.74
N VAL A 186 -6.04 -25.79 21.37
CA VAL A 186 -5.42 -25.18 22.56
C VAL A 186 -5.48 -26.16 23.74
N ASP A 187 -6.59 -26.90 23.92
CA ASP A 187 -6.70 -27.91 24.97
C ASP A 187 -5.79 -29.12 24.71
N GLU A 188 -5.58 -29.51 23.45
CA GLU A 188 -4.65 -30.58 23.06
C GLU A 188 -3.19 -30.22 23.35
N MET A 189 -2.80 -28.95 23.15
CA MET A 189 -1.43 -28.47 23.38
C MET A 189 -1.17 -27.99 24.81
N PHE A 190 -1.95 -28.40 25.78
CA PHE A 190 -2.01 -27.88 27.16
C PHE A 190 -0.66 -27.47 27.76
N GLU A 191 0.38 -28.32 27.70
CA GLU A 191 1.71 -28.05 28.24
C GLU A 191 2.52 -27.00 27.42
N LEU A 192 2.12 -26.74 26.20
CA LEU A 192 2.77 -25.81 25.27
C LEU A 192 2.06 -24.45 25.19
N VAL A 193 0.95 -24.28 25.92
CA VAL A 193 0.19 -23.01 25.92
C VAL A 193 1.01 -21.91 26.56
N THR A 194 1.18 -20.82 25.83
CA THR A 194 1.94 -19.64 26.25
C THR A 194 1.07 -18.39 26.22
N LEU A 195 1.58 -17.28 26.76
CA LEU A 195 0.94 -15.98 26.62
C LEU A 195 0.70 -15.59 25.15
N ASP A 196 1.61 -15.96 24.23
CA ASP A 196 1.45 -15.73 22.79
C ASP A 196 0.24 -16.50 22.22
N THR A 197 0.05 -17.77 22.66
CA THR A 197 -1.13 -18.58 22.31
C THR A 197 -2.42 -17.88 22.72
N MET A 198 -2.51 -17.48 24.00
CA MET A 198 -3.70 -16.83 24.55
C MET A 198 -3.94 -15.45 23.91
N SER A 199 -2.88 -14.67 23.69
CA SER A 199 -2.97 -13.37 23.02
C SER A 199 -3.50 -13.48 21.58
N LYS A 200 -3.11 -14.53 20.85
CA LYS A 200 -3.64 -14.80 19.51
C LYS A 200 -5.13 -15.20 19.56
N ALA A 201 -5.49 -16.11 20.44
CA ALA A 201 -6.88 -16.54 20.61
C ALA A 201 -7.79 -15.37 21.00
N MET A 202 -7.42 -14.60 22.03
CA MET A 202 -8.17 -13.42 22.48
C MET A 202 -8.32 -12.37 21.36
N ARG A 203 -7.24 -12.09 20.60
CA ARG A 203 -7.28 -11.17 19.46
C ARG A 203 -8.24 -11.64 18.37
N ARG A 204 -8.29 -12.95 18.07
CA ARG A 204 -9.18 -13.51 17.06
C ARG A 204 -10.64 -13.48 17.51
N LEU A 205 -10.91 -13.74 18.79
CA LEU A 205 -12.23 -13.57 19.38
C LEU A 205 -12.70 -12.12 19.32
N ALA A 206 -11.87 -11.18 19.78
CA ALA A 206 -12.17 -9.76 19.71
C ALA A 206 -12.46 -9.30 18.27
N LYS A 207 -11.63 -9.70 17.29
CA LYS A 207 -11.81 -9.38 15.87
C LYS A 207 -13.10 -9.94 15.28
N SER A 208 -13.65 -11.00 15.84
CA SER A 208 -14.94 -11.57 15.42
C SER A 208 -16.16 -10.99 16.15
N GLY A 209 -15.95 -10.04 17.05
CA GLY A 209 -17.01 -9.44 17.87
C GLY A 209 -17.38 -10.23 19.12
N LYS A 210 -16.65 -11.32 19.44
CA LYS A 210 -16.86 -12.15 20.62
C LYS A 210 -16.09 -11.59 21.83
N TYR A 211 -16.42 -10.37 22.24
CA TYR A 211 -15.67 -9.63 23.26
C TYR A 211 -15.76 -10.29 24.65
N GLY A 212 -16.95 -10.77 25.05
CA GLY A 212 -17.15 -11.47 26.31
C GLY A 212 -16.30 -12.74 26.38
N GLU A 213 -16.31 -13.59 25.32
CA GLU A 213 -15.48 -14.80 25.26
C GLU A 213 -13.98 -14.48 25.33
N ALA A 214 -13.53 -13.34 24.75
CA ALA A 214 -12.14 -12.92 24.84
C ALA A 214 -11.76 -12.52 26.28
N VAL A 215 -12.66 -11.86 27.01
CA VAL A 215 -12.49 -11.53 28.44
C VAL A 215 -12.51 -12.78 29.29
N ASP A 216 -13.43 -13.70 29.07
CA ASP A 216 -13.51 -14.98 29.80
C ASP A 216 -12.25 -15.81 29.59
N ALA A 217 -11.73 -15.87 28.36
CA ALA A 217 -10.46 -16.54 28.05
C ALA A 217 -9.28 -15.96 28.87
N PHE A 218 -9.22 -14.64 29.04
CA PHE A 218 -8.22 -13.99 29.90
C PHE A 218 -8.42 -14.32 31.37
N LEU A 219 -9.65 -14.32 31.85
CA LEU A 219 -9.94 -14.59 33.27
C LEU A 219 -9.63 -16.03 33.65
N GLU A 220 -9.82 -16.97 32.73
CA GLU A 220 -9.64 -18.41 32.95
C GLU A 220 -8.26 -18.95 32.61
N MET A 221 -7.41 -18.19 31.86
CA MET A 221 -6.14 -18.71 31.33
C MET A 221 -5.16 -19.21 32.43
N GLU A 222 -5.15 -18.56 33.59
CA GLU A 222 -4.29 -18.96 34.70
C GLU A 222 -4.79 -20.25 35.35
N ARG A 223 -6.11 -20.36 35.56
CA ARG A 223 -6.72 -21.53 36.17
C ARG A 223 -6.67 -22.74 35.25
N LYS A 224 -6.93 -22.52 33.92
CA LYS A 224 -7.09 -23.61 32.96
C LYS A 224 -5.75 -24.08 32.38
N TYR A 225 -4.83 -23.16 32.10
CA TYR A 225 -3.58 -23.45 31.37
C TYR A 225 -2.31 -23.10 32.15
N GLY A 226 -2.42 -22.59 33.37
CA GLY A 226 -1.27 -22.16 34.16
C GLY A 226 -0.55 -20.92 33.63
N VAL A 227 -1.12 -20.22 32.66
CA VAL A 227 -0.53 -19.01 32.09
C VAL A 227 -0.88 -17.81 32.96
N GLY A 228 0.12 -17.20 33.58
CA GLY A 228 -0.08 -16.08 34.53
C GLY A 228 -0.74 -14.86 33.90
N ARG A 229 -1.66 -14.24 34.66
CA ARG A 229 -2.30 -12.98 34.29
C ARG A 229 -1.44 -11.82 34.76
N ASP A 230 -0.52 -11.41 33.92
CA ASP A 230 0.35 -10.27 34.15
C ASP A 230 -0.12 -9.01 33.42
N THR A 231 0.58 -7.90 33.62
CA THR A 231 0.31 -6.63 32.95
C THR A 231 0.39 -6.73 31.42
N ASN A 232 1.30 -7.59 30.89
CA ASN A 232 1.42 -7.79 29.44
C ASN A 232 0.22 -8.51 28.86
N ALA A 233 -0.30 -9.53 29.56
CA ALA A 233 -1.51 -10.26 29.16
C ALA A 233 -2.72 -9.31 29.14
N MET A 234 -2.88 -8.54 30.21
CA MET A 234 -3.96 -7.54 30.32
C MET A 234 -3.87 -6.50 29.17
N ASN A 235 -2.70 -5.92 28.97
CA ASN A 235 -2.49 -4.94 27.90
C ASN A 235 -2.73 -5.55 26.50
N SER A 236 -2.40 -6.83 26.28
CA SER A 236 -2.64 -7.50 25.00
C SER A 236 -4.13 -7.69 24.71
N LEU A 237 -4.93 -8.04 25.72
CA LEU A 237 -6.37 -8.12 25.60
C LEU A 237 -7.00 -6.75 25.37
N MET A 238 -6.65 -5.77 26.23
CA MET A 238 -7.20 -4.42 26.13
C MET A 238 -6.90 -3.76 24.78
N ASP A 239 -5.66 -3.90 24.27
CA ASP A 239 -5.26 -3.42 22.94
C ASP A 239 -6.08 -4.09 21.81
N ALA A 240 -6.34 -5.40 21.94
CA ALA A 240 -7.18 -6.12 20.98
C ALA A 240 -8.62 -5.62 20.98
N LEU A 241 -9.21 -5.39 22.16
CA LEU A 241 -10.58 -4.85 22.31
C LEU A 241 -10.69 -3.41 21.79
N VAL A 242 -9.73 -2.55 22.10
CA VAL A 242 -9.70 -1.14 21.62
C VAL A 242 -9.54 -1.08 20.10
N LYS A 243 -8.74 -1.96 19.50
CA LYS A 243 -8.60 -2.04 18.03
C LYS A 243 -9.92 -2.34 17.34
N GLU A 244 -10.74 -3.17 17.93
CA GLU A 244 -12.06 -3.56 17.41
C GLU A 244 -13.21 -2.64 17.91
N ASN A 245 -12.87 -1.44 18.41
CA ASN A 245 -13.79 -0.39 18.90
C ASN A 245 -14.66 -0.81 20.10
N SER A 246 -14.20 -1.74 20.94
CA SER A 246 -14.90 -2.21 22.13
C SER A 246 -14.21 -1.67 23.39
N ILE A 247 -14.27 -0.33 23.57
CA ILE A 247 -13.62 0.34 24.70
C ILE A 247 -14.30 -0.01 26.03
N GLU A 248 -15.60 -0.28 26.03
CA GLU A 248 -16.37 -0.63 27.22
C GLU A 248 -15.82 -1.89 27.88
N HIS A 249 -15.58 -2.96 27.09
CA HIS A 249 -15.01 -4.20 27.62
C HIS A 249 -13.55 -4.01 28.05
N ALA A 250 -12.77 -3.20 27.33
CA ALA A 250 -11.38 -2.90 27.75
C ALA A 250 -11.35 -2.15 29.08
N HIS A 251 -12.25 -1.19 29.27
CA HIS A 251 -12.41 -0.45 30.52
C HIS A 251 -12.92 -1.36 31.65
N GLU A 252 -13.84 -2.26 31.37
CA GLU A 252 -14.33 -3.26 32.34
C GLU A 252 -13.19 -4.18 32.82
N VAL A 253 -12.35 -4.68 31.90
CA VAL A 253 -11.16 -5.47 32.26
C VAL A 253 -10.21 -4.68 33.15
N PHE A 254 -9.94 -3.43 32.81
CA PHE A 254 -9.11 -2.55 33.62
C PHE A 254 -9.66 -2.39 35.03
N LEU A 255 -10.95 -2.08 35.19
CA LEU A 255 -11.58 -1.88 36.50
C LEU A 255 -11.56 -3.17 37.35
N LYS A 256 -11.84 -4.33 36.72
CA LYS A 256 -11.82 -5.63 37.41
C LYS A 256 -10.43 -6.02 37.89
N MET A 257 -9.39 -5.65 37.11
CA MET A 257 -8.00 -6.08 37.38
C MET A 257 -7.17 -5.04 38.12
N PHE A 258 -7.63 -3.80 38.24
CA PHE A 258 -6.87 -2.67 38.79
C PHE A 258 -6.22 -2.95 40.15
N ASN A 259 -6.90 -3.71 41.02
CA ASN A 259 -6.41 -4.05 42.37
C ASN A 259 -5.55 -5.30 42.40
N THR A 260 -5.58 -6.14 41.36
CA THR A 260 -4.88 -7.43 41.29
C THR A 260 -3.64 -7.38 40.41
N ILE A 261 -3.70 -6.63 39.32
CA ILE A 261 -2.62 -6.45 38.36
C ILE A 261 -2.23 -4.96 38.38
N LYS A 262 -0.96 -4.67 38.69
CA LYS A 262 -0.47 -3.28 38.67
C LYS A 262 -0.46 -2.77 37.22
N PRO A 263 -1.24 -1.74 36.88
CA PRO A 263 -1.17 -1.11 35.55
C PRO A 263 0.19 -0.42 35.37
N ASP A 264 0.61 -0.34 34.11
CA ASP A 264 1.76 0.44 33.68
C ASP A 264 1.34 1.63 32.81
N SER A 265 2.30 2.48 32.41
CA SER A 265 2.05 3.61 31.53
C SER A 265 1.34 3.19 30.23
N ARG A 266 1.68 2.01 29.69
CA ARG A 266 1.07 1.46 28.48
C ARG A 266 -0.40 1.11 28.69
N THR A 267 -0.76 0.59 29.87
CA THR A 267 -2.17 0.29 30.23
C THR A 267 -3.04 1.53 30.11
N PHE A 268 -2.59 2.66 30.71
CA PHE A 268 -3.30 3.93 30.65
C PHE A 268 -3.37 4.46 29.21
N ASN A 269 -2.27 4.42 28.47
CA ASN A 269 -2.23 4.87 27.08
C ASN A 269 -3.18 4.09 26.16
N ILE A 270 -3.36 2.77 26.38
CA ILE A 270 -4.34 1.96 25.63
C ILE A 270 -5.77 2.46 25.88
N LEU A 271 -6.12 2.75 27.14
CA LEU A 271 -7.45 3.29 27.49
C LEU A 271 -7.67 4.68 26.92
N ILE A 272 -6.70 5.59 27.10
CA ILE A 272 -6.77 6.96 26.57
C ILE A 272 -6.96 6.91 25.05
N HIS A 273 -6.16 6.11 24.35
CA HIS A 273 -6.31 5.91 22.91
C HIS A 273 -7.69 5.35 22.54
N GLY A 274 -8.18 4.38 23.30
CA GLY A 274 -9.50 3.79 23.10
C GLY A 274 -10.64 4.79 23.26
N PHE A 275 -10.63 5.60 24.33
CA PHE A 275 -11.61 6.64 24.56
C PHE A 275 -11.53 7.76 23.51
N CYS A 276 -10.33 8.22 23.14
CA CYS A 276 -10.14 9.19 22.07
C CYS A 276 -10.66 8.66 20.72
N LYS A 277 -10.42 7.39 20.40
CA LYS A 277 -10.93 6.72 19.20
C LYS A 277 -12.46 6.64 19.21
N ALA A 278 -13.08 6.43 20.39
CA ALA A 278 -14.53 6.43 20.59
C ALA A 278 -15.15 7.83 20.73
N ARG A 279 -14.35 8.90 20.62
CA ARG A 279 -14.74 10.32 20.80
C ARG A 279 -15.25 10.66 22.20
N ARG A 280 -14.85 9.89 23.20
CA ARG A 280 -15.19 10.08 24.62
C ARG A 280 -14.03 10.81 25.33
N PHE A 281 -13.80 12.06 24.97
CA PHE A 281 -12.62 12.81 25.42
C PHE A 281 -12.64 13.12 26.92
N ASP A 282 -13.81 13.27 27.53
CA ASP A 282 -13.93 13.50 28.99
C ASP A 282 -13.47 12.27 29.78
N ASP A 283 -13.84 11.07 29.31
CA ASP A 283 -13.36 9.81 29.90
C ASP A 283 -11.85 9.64 29.69
N ALA A 284 -11.35 9.99 28.50
CA ALA A 284 -9.91 9.99 28.23
C ALA A 284 -9.15 10.93 29.16
N ARG A 285 -9.69 12.13 29.46
CA ARG A 285 -9.14 13.08 30.44
C ARG A 285 -9.14 12.50 31.84
N THR A 286 -10.24 11.87 32.26
CA THR A 286 -10.34 11.20 33.56
C THR A 286 -9.26 10.12 33.73
N VAL A 287 -9.01 9.31 32.67
CA VAL A 287 -7.96 8.29 32.71
C VAL A 287 -6.56 8.93 32.71
N MET A 288 -6.37 10.06 32.03
CA MET A 288 -5.11 10.82 32.07
C MET A 288 -4.82 11.37 33.46
N ASP A 289 -5.84 11.89 34.17
CA ASP A 289 -5.71 12.36 35.54
C ASP A 289 -5.41 11.20 36.50
N LEU A 290 -6.03 10.04 36.30
CA LEU A 290 -5.74 8.83 37.06
C LEU A 290 -4.30 8.35 36.83
N MET A 291 -3.78 8.45 35.60
CA MET A 291 -2.39 8.14 35.25
C MET A 291 -1.41 9.05 36.03
N LYS A 292 -1.68 10.38 36.07
CA LYS A 292 -0.90 11.35 36.86
C LYS A 292 -0.98 11.02 38.37
N ALA A 293 -2.16 10.72 38.88
CA ALA A 293 -2.36 10.36 40.29
C ALA A 293 -1.66 9.07 40.70
N ALA A 294 -1.54 8.11 39.78
CA ALA A 294 -0.78 6.89 39.96
C ALA A 294 0.76 7.07 39.87
N GLY A 295 1.23 8.31 39.66
CA GLY A 295 2.65 8.67 39.61
C GLY A 295 3.33 8.42 38.25
N PHE A 296 2.57 8.18 37.20
CA PHE A 296 3.11 8.04 35.85
C PHE A 296 3.16 9.41 35.14
N GLY A 297 4.30 9.70 34.52
CA GLY A 297 4.46 10.87 33.66
C GLY A 297 3.68 10.71 32.35
N LEU A 298 3.10 11.80 31.86
CA LEU A 298 2.52 11.83 30.53
C LEU A 298 3.62 11.78 29.48
N ASP A 299 3.37 11.04 28.41
CA ASP A 299 4.32 10.86 27.32
C ASP A 299 3.75 11.33 25.96
N VAL A 300 4.58 11.29 24.94
CA VAL A 300 4.18 11.65 23.58
C VAL A 300 2.99 10.81 23.07
N VAL A 301 2.87 9.54 23.51
CA VAL A 301 1.79 8.64 23.08
C VAL A 301 0.46 9.09 23.64
N THR A 302 0.45 9.53 24.92
CA THR A 302 -0.74 10.08 25.60
C THR A 302 -1.32 11.24 24.80
N TYR A 303 -0.51 12.28 24.56
CA TYR A 303 -0.93 13.48 23.84
C TYR A 303 -1.27 13.22 22.38
N THR A 304 -0.48 12.38 21.69
CA THR A 304 -0.75 12.01 20.29
C THR A 304 -2.09 11.29 20.13
N SER A 305 -2.54 10.55 21.14
CA SER A 305 -3.87 9.92 21.12
C SER A 305 -5.01 10.96 21.10
N PHE A 306 -4.90 12.04 21.87
CA PHE A 306 -5.86 13.16 21.82
C PHE A 306 -5.77 13.91 20.48
N VAL A 307 -4.56 14.21 20.00
CA VAL A 307 -4.34 14.86 18.70
C VAL A 307 -5.00 14.02 17.59
N GLU A 308 -4.79 12.70 17.56
CA GLU A 308 -5.41 11.82 16.57
C GLU A 308 -6.95 11.83 16.66
N GLY A 309 -7.50 11.80 17.87
CA GLY A 309 -8.93 11.87 18.12
C GLY A 309 -9.56 13.16 17.58
N TYR A 310 -9.03 14.33 17.98
CA TYR A 310 -9.53 15.63 17.52
C TYR A 310 -9.28 15.86 16.01
N CYS A 311 -8.18 15.36 15.47
CA CYS A 311 -7.93 15.37 14.03
C CYS A 311 -8.99 14.59 13.24
N LYS A 312 -9.47 13.45 13.77
CA LYS A 312 -10.56 12.67 13.15
C LYS A 312 -11.91 13.37 13.20
N GLU A 313 -12.13 14.21 14.21
CA GLU A 313 -13.32 15.08 14.29
C GLU A 313 -13.21 16.33 13.42
N GLY A 314 -11.99 16.70 13.03
CA GLY A 314 -11.73 17.96 12.33
C GLY A 314 -11.72 19.19 13.25
N ASP A 315 -11.64 18.98 14.57
CA ASP A 315 -11.54 20.06 15.56
C ASP A 315 -10.07 20.49 15.75
N PHE A 316 -9.57 21.22 14.77
CA PHE A 316 -8.18 21.68 14.78
C PHE A 316 -7.88 22.74 15.84
N ARG A 317 -8.91 23.41 16.37
CA ARG A 317 -8.71 24.32 17.49
C ARG A 317 -8.27 23.56 18.75
N ARG A 318 -8.95 22.45 19.05
CA ARG A 318 -8.56 21.58 20.17
C ARG A 318 -7.22 20.88 19.92
N VAL A 319 -6.88 20.60 18.67
CA VAL A 319 -5.53 20.08 18.32
C VAL A 319 -4.46 21.07 18.73
N ASP A 320 -4.63 22.37 18.43
CA ASP A 320 -3.67 23.40 18.83
C ASP A 320 -3.59 23.53 20.36
N GLU A 321 -4.73 23.50 21.08
CA GLU A 321 -4.80 23.53 22.55
C GLU A 321 -4.02 22.34 23.16
N ILE A 322 -4.17 21.14 22.63
CA ILE A 322 -3.45 19.93 23.10
C ILE A 322 -1.95 20.01 22.80
N LEU A 323 -1.57 20.54 21.65
CA LEU A 323 -0.14 20.71 21.32
C LEU A 323 0.54 21.76 22.22
N GLU A 324 -0.20 22.77 22.67
CA GLU A 324 0.30 23.75 23.64
C GLU A 324 0.42 23.12 25.03
N GLU A 325 -0.62 22.41 25.51
CA GLU A 325 -0.58 21.67 26.78
C GLU A 325 0.58 20.67 26.82
N MET A 326 0.80 19.94 25.72
CA MET A 326 1.90 19.01 25.58
C MET A 326 3.28 19.69 25.79
N ARG A 327 3.46 20.91 25.25
CA ARG A 327 4.70 21.69 25.43
C ARG A 327 4.83 22.24 26.84
N GLU A 328 3.74 22.67 27.45
CA GLU A 328 3.70 23.17 28.85
C GLU A 328 4.09 22.07 29.84
N ASP A 329 3.64 20.83 29.61
CA ASP A 329 4.05 19.65 30.39
C ASP A 329 5.49 19.16 30.05
N GLY A 330 6.23 19.87 29.20
CA GLY A 330 7.62 19.56 28.83
C GLY A 330 7.77 18.41 27.83
N VAL A 331 6.67 17.94 27.25
CA VAL A 331 6.65 16.85 26.26
C VAL A 331 6.67 17.46 24.85
N ARG A 332 7.72 17.17 24.07
CA ARG A 332 7.82 17.71 22.70
C ARG A 332 7.09 16.83 21.69
N PRO A 333 6.28 17.42 20.78
CA PRO A 333 5.71 16.69 19.65
C PRO A 333 6.79 16.03 18.82
N ASN A 334 6.53 14.84 18.32
CA ASN A 334 7.45 14.10 17.44
C ASN A 334 6.94 14.07 15.98
N VAL A 335 7.73 13.46 15.08
CA VAL A 335 7.38 13.30 13.65
C VAL A 335 6.00 12.69 13.47
N VAL A 336 5.61 11.70 14.29
CA VAL A 336 4.30 11.01 14.19
C VAL A 336 3.17 11.99 14.51
N THR A 337 3.31 12.78 15.59
CA THR A 337 2.32 13.80 15.98
C THR A 337 2.10 14.80 14.86
N TYR A 338 3.17 15.36 14.31
CA TYR A 338 3.10 16.32 13.20
C TYR A 338 2.52 15.70 11.92
N THR A 339 2.86 14.43 11.62
CA THR A 339 2.33 13.73 10.44
C THR A 339 0.81 13.53 10.54
N ILE A 340 0.28 13.21 11.72
CA ILE A 340 -1.17 13.07 11.96
C ILE A 340 -1.89 14.39 11.69
N VAL A 341 -1.39 15.48 12.26
CA VAL A 341 -1.98 16.82 12.10
C VAL A 341 -1.94 17.25 10.63
N MET A 342 -0.76 17.19 10.01
CA MET A 342 -0.57 17.56 8.60
C MET A 342 -1.45 16.74 7.66
N HIS A 343 -1.52 15.42 7.84
CA HIS A 343 -2.35 14.54 7.02
C HIS A 343 -3.85 14.87 7.16
N SER A 344 -4.30 15.19 8.37
CA SER A 344 -5.70 15.55 8.65
C SER A 344 -6.05 16.91 8.06
N LEU A 345 -5.15 17.91 8.16
CA LEU A 345 -5.30 19.21 7.48
C LEU A 345 -5.32 19.05 5.95
N GLY A 346 -4.46 18.19 5.41
CA GLY A 346 -4.44 17.85 3.98
C GLY A 346 -5.76 17.25 3.50
N LYS A 347 -6.35 16.32 4.26
CA LYS A 347 -7.69 15.76 3.98
C LYS A 347 -8.80 16.82 4.05
N ALA A 348 -8.71 17.73 5.01
CA ALA A 348 -9.63 18.86 5.16
C ALA A 348 -9.40 19.98 4.11
N ARG A 349 -8.41 19.84 3.24
CA ARG A 349 -7.97 20.85 2.25
C ARG A 349 -7.51 22.19 2.87
N ARG A 350 -7.12 22.18 4.13
CA ARG A 350 -6.57 23.34 4.86
C ARG A 350 -5.06 23.45 4.64
N ILE A 351 -4.65 23.61 3.38
CA ILE A 351 -3.25 23.46 2.95
C ILE A 351 -2.32 24.54 3.52
N ALA A 352 -2.81 25.76 3.70
CA ALA A 352 -2.01 26.82 4.31
C ALA A 352 -1.58 26.45 5.74
N GLU A 353 -2.47 25.84 6.51
CA GLU A 353 -2.19 25.37 7.86
C GLU A 353 -1.30 24.12 7.86
N ALA A 354 -1.50 23.21 6.89
CA ALA A 354 -0.60 22.06 6.72
C ALA A 354 0.85 22.48 6.45
N LEU A 355 1.07 23.54 5.66
CA LEU A 355 2.40 24.16 5.49
C LEU A 355 2.88 24.83 6.78
N GLY A 356 2.00 25.49 7.54
CA GLY A 356 2.35 26.03 8.85
C GLY A 356 2.81 24.97 9.86
N VAL A 357 2.20 23.78 9.81
CA VAL A 357 2.65 22.62 10.61
C VAL A 357 4.05 22.16 10.19
N TYR A 358 4.35 22.17 8.89
CA TYR A 358 5.66 21.84 8.37
C TYR A 358 6.76 22.81 8.85
N GLU A 359 6.48 24.12 8.84
CA GLU A 359 7.40 25.12 9.36
C GLU A 359 7.60 24.98 10.89
N LYS A 360 6.51 24.81 11.66
CA LYS A 360 6.59 24.55 13.10
C LYS A 360 7.43 23.32 13.45
N MET A 361 7.28 22.26 12.67
CA MET A 361 8.06 21.03 12.84
C MET A 361 9.56 21.28 12.67
N LYS A 362 9.94 22.10 11.69
CA LYS A 362 11.34 22.51 11.45
C LYS A 362 11.86 23.42 12.57
N GLU A 363 11.04 24.36 13.04
CA GLU A 363 11.38 25.26 14.16
C GLU A 363 11.61 24.47 15.48
N ASP A 364 10.82 23.41 15.73
CA ASP A 364 11.00 22.52 16.88
C ASP A 364 12.22 21.58 16.72
N GLY A 365 12.98 21.68 15.60
CA GLY A 365 14.14 20.84 15.32
C GLY A 365 13.78 19.38 14.99
N CYS A 366 12.51 19.11 14.65
CA CYS A 366 12.04 17.79 14.31
C CYS A 366 12.20 17.55 12.80
N VAL A 367 13.03 16.57 12.41
CA VAL A 367 13.30 16.25 11.00
C VAL A 367 12.14 15.44 10.43
N PRO A 368 11.49 15.90 9.32
CA PRO A 368 10.43 15.16 8.67
C PRO A 368 10.92 13.83 8.12
N ASP A 369 10.11 12.78 8.24
CA ASP A 369 10.37 11.46 7.64
C ASP A 369 9.76 11.34 6.23
N GLY A 370 10.07 10.25 5.53
CA GLY A 370 9.54 9.97 4.19
C GLY A 370 8.01 9.95 4.14
N LYS A 371 7.34 9.52 5.21
CA LYS A 371 5.87 9.50 5.29
C LYS A 371 5.27 10.89 5.39
N PHE A 372 5.92 11.78 6.15
CA PHE A 372 5.52 13.18 6.26
C PHE A 372 5.60 13.86 4.90
N TYR A 373 6.78 13.77 4.25
CA TYR A 373 7.00 14.36 2.93
C TYR A 373 6.01 13.80 1.88
N SER A 374 5.84 12.48 1.81
CA SER A 374 4.89 11.84 0.89
C SER A 374 3.46 12.36 1.06
N SER A 375 3.01 12.48 2.31
CA SER A 375 1.66 12.97 2.62
C SER A 375 1.47 14.45 2.29
N LEU A 376 2.47 15.29 2.56
CA LEU A 376 2.45 16.73 2.25
C LEU A 376 2.46 16.95 0.74
N ILE A 377 3.38 16.32 0.02
CA ILE A 377 3.47 16.37 -1.45
C ILE A 377 2.16 15.93 -2.10
N HIS A 378 1.57 14.83 -1.61
CA HIS A 378 0.29 14.34 -2.10
C HIS A 378 -0.85 15.34 -1.89
N SER A 379 -0.92 15.97 -0.72
CA SER A 379 -1.93 16.97 -0.39
C SER A 379 -1.78 18.24 -1.24
N LEU A 380 -0.57 18.72 -1.42
CA LEU A 380 -0.23 19.86 -2.29
C LEU A 380 -0.58 19.57 -3.75
N SER A 381 -0.22 18.39 -4.24
CA SER A 381 -0.52 17.96 -5.61
C SER A 381 -2.02 17.88 -5.88
N LYS A 382 -2.81 17.32 -4.95
CA LYS A 382 -4.27 17.23 -5.06
C LYS A 382 -4.98 18.57 -5.05
N THR A 383 -4.41 19.57 -4.40
CA THR A 383 -4.99 20.91 -4.30
C THR A 383 -4.47 21.86 -5.37
N GLY A 384 -3.69 21.37 -6.33
CA GLY A 384 -3.17 22.14 -7.45
C GLY A 384 -1.99 23.06 -7.09
N ARG A 385 -1.45 22.96 -5.87
CA ARG A 385 -0.28 23.72 -5.43
C ARG A 385 1.02 23.06 -5.87
N PHE A 386 1.17 22.86 -7.17
CA PHE A 386 2.28 22.12 -7.75
C PHE A 386 3.66 22.75 -7.46
N LYS A 387 3.75 24.08 -7.43
CA LYS A 387 5.02 24.77 -7.12
C LYS A 387 5.51 24.42 -5.71
N ASP A 388 4.59 24.49 -4.71
CA ASP A 388 4.94 24.16 -3.33
C ASP A 388 5.29 22.67 -3.19
N ALA A 389 4.61 21.79 -3.95
CA ALA A 389 4.94 20.37 -3.98
C ALA A 389 6.37 20.11 -4.51
N VAL A 390 6.83 20.90 -5.49
CA VAL A 390 8.19 20.83 -6.01
C VAL A 390 9.19 21.33 -4.96
N GLU A 391 8.92 22.44 -4.30
CA GLU A 391 9.79 22.98 -3.24
C GLU A 391 9.95 21.99 -2.08
N VAL A 392 8.85 21.36 -1.63
CA VAL A 392 8.87 20.33 -0.58
C VAL A 392 9.63 19.08 -1.04
N PHE A 393 9.48 18.69 -2.32
CA PHE A 393 10.21 17.56 -2.88
C PHE A 393 11.73 17.84 -2.96
N GLU A 394 12.12 19.04 -3.33
CA GLU A 394 13.53 19.46 -3.36
C GLU A 394 14.13 19.52 -1.95
N ASP A 395 13.38 20.04 -0.96
CA ASP A 395 13.81 20.02 0.44
C ASP A 395 14.00 18.57 0.96
N MET A 396 13.08 17.66 0.64
CA MET A 396 13.23 16.23 0.95
C MET A 396 14.55 15.66 0.38
N MET A 397 14.92 16.09 -0.82
CA MET A 397 16.16 15.68 -1.49
C MET A 397 17.39 16.23 -0.78
N GLU A 398 17.37 17.52 -0.40
CA GLU A 398 18.47 18.20 0.30
C GLU A 398 18.72 17.61 1.70
N GLN A 399 17.64 17.18 2.39
CA GLN A 399 17.73 16.53 3.70
C GLN A 399 18.20 15.06 3.63
N GLY A 400 18.42 14.51 2.43
CA GLY A 400 18.87 13.12 2.25
C GLY A 400 17.84 12.07 2.72
N VAL A 401 16.57 12.44 2.84
CA VAL A 401 15.52 11.50 3.24
C VAL A 401 15.28 10.49 2.13
N SER A 402 15.24 9.21 2.47
CA SER A 402 15.00 8.13 1.50
C SER A 402 13.65 8.31 0.81
N ARG A 403 13.69 8.26 -0.50
CA ARG A 403 12.52 8.45 -1.36
C ARG A 403 11.87 7.11 -1.62
N ASP A 404 10.56 7.07 -1.56
CA ASP A 404 9.80 5.90 -1.94
C ASP A 404 9.16 6.06 -3.34
N VAL A 405 8.77 4.96 -3.92
CA VAL A 405 8.08 4.90 -5.23
C VAL A 405 6.83 5.78 -5.22
N LEU A 406 6.15 5.90 -4.07
CA LEU A 406 4.91 6.67 -3.95
C LEU A 406 5.14 8.17 -4.15
N VAL A 407 6.23 8.73 -3.62
CA VAL A 407 6.58 10.15 -3.80
C VAL A 407 6.83 10.44 -5.28
N TYR A 408 7.65 9.62 -5.96
CA TYR A 408 7.90 9.77 -7.38
C TYR A 408 6.62 9.64 -8.21
N ASN A 409 5.79 8.64 -7.94
CA ASN A 409 4.52 8.46 -8.65
C ASN A 409 3.59 9.67 -8.47
N THR A 410 3.54 10.24 -7.26
CA THR A 410 2.75 11.44 -6.96
C THR A 410 3.29 12.64 -7.73
N MET A 411 4.59 12.87 -7.73
CA MET A 411 5.22 13.98 -8.44
C MET A 411 5.09 13.85 -9.96
N ILE A 412 5.31 12.65 -10.52
CA ILE A 412 5.13 12.38 -11.96
C ILE A 412 3.67 12.63 -12.37
N SER A 413 2.71 12.09 -11.62
CA SER A 413 1.28 12.30 -11.88
C SER A 413 0.90 13.77 -11.80
N SER A 414 1.41 14.49 -10.80
CA SER A 414 1.18 15.93 -10.63
C SER A 414 1.80 16.75 -11.76
N ALA A 415 3.03 16.46 -12.16
CA ALA A 415 3.71 17.12 -13.27
C ALA A 415 2.93 16.94 -14.60
N VAL A 416 2.46 15.72 -14.88
CA VAL A 416 1.61 15.43 -16.04
C VAL A 416 0.30 16.22 -15.98
N HIS A 417 -0.36 16.27 -14.82
CA HIS A 417 -1.61 17.02 -14.63
C HIS A 417 -1.43 18.52 -14.91
N HIS A 418 -0.30 19.10 -14.56
CA HIS A 418 0.04 20.49 -14.80
C HIS A 418 0.76 20.73 -16.14
N SER A 419 0.70 19.75 -17.07
CA SER A 419 1.30 19.81 -18.41
C SER A 419 2.83 20.09 -18.40
N ARG A 420 3.52 19.65 -17.34
CA ARG A 420 4.99 19.72 -17.21
C ARG A 420 5.62 18.40 -17.64
N ASP A 421 5.42 18.02 -18.92
CA ASP A 421 5.81 16.71 -19.46
C ASP A 421 7.30 16.40 -19.31
N GLU A 422 8.16 17.40 -19.57
CA GLU A 422 9.61 17.26 -19.42
C GLU A 422 10.01 16.96 -17.97
N MET A 423 9.38 17.64 -17.01
CA MET A 423 9.64 17.38 -15.60
C MET A 423 9.22 15.96 -15.21
N ALA A 424 8.08 15.50 -15.71
CA ALA A 424 7.61 14.12 -15.46
C ALA A 424 8.61 13.08 -16.00
N LEU A 425 9.18 13.30 -17.18
CA LEU A 425 10.21 12.42 -17.76
C LEU A 425 11.55 12.51 -17.02
N ARG A 426 11.94 13.72 -16.57
CA ARG A 426 13.14 13.88 -15.72
C ARG A 426 13.01 13.15 -14.39
N LEU A 427 11.82 13.17 -13.78
CA LEU A 427 11.55 12.45 -12.54
C LEU A 427 11.62 10.93 -12.76
N LEU A 428 11.09 10.41 -13.88
CA LEU A 428 11.25 9.01 -14.23
C LEU A 428 12.72 8.61 -14.37
N LYS A 429 13.52 9.42 -15.11
CA LYS A 429 14.95 9.17 -15.24
C LYS A 429 15.66 9.18 -13.89
N ARG A 430 15.39 10.19 -13.05
CA ARG A 430 16.00 10.33 -11.73
C ARG A 430 15.65 9.17 -10.80
N MET A 431 14.42 8.63 -10.91
CA MET A 431 13.99 7.46 -10.16
C MET A 431 14.81 6.20 -10.48
N GLU A 432 15.35 6.11 -11.70
CA GLU A 432 16.21 5.00 -12.13
C GLU A 432 17.68 5.19 -11.77
N GLU A 433 18.13 6.45 -11.70
CA GLU A 433 19.50 6.79 -11.32
C GLU A 433 19.76 6.66 -9.81
N GLU A 434 18.71 6.43 -9.00
CA GLU A 434 18.88 6.19 -7.57
C GLU A 434 19.44 4.81 -7.28
N GLU A 435 20.34 4.76 -6.30
CA GLU A 435 21.11 3.58 -5.96
C GLU A 435 20.23 2.34 -5.72
N GLU A 436 20.59 1.28 -6.43
CA GLU A 436 20.24 -0.12 -6.26
C GLU A 436 18.85 -0.46 -5.68
N GLY A 437 17.82 -0.43 -6.54
CA GLY A 437 16.60 -1.25 -6.33
C GLY A 437 15.56 -0.73 -5.34
N LEU A 438 15.80 0.37 -4.63
CA LEU A 438 14.87 0.95 -3.67
C LEU A 438 13.69 1.69 -4.32
N CYS A 439 13.89 2.26 -5.52
CA CYS A 439 12.92 3.08 -6.24
C CYS A 439 12.68 2.59 -7.67
N SER A 440 12.39 1.30 -7.89
CA SER A 440 12.09 0.79 -9.23
C SER A 440 10.73 1.30 -9.74
N PRO A 441 10.65 1.84 -10.97
CA PRO A 441 9.39 2.23 -11.59
C PRO A 441 8.39 1.08 -11.66
N ASN A 442 7.13 1.34 -11.37
CA ASN A 442 6.04 0.36 -11.42
C ASN A 442 4.91 0.81 -12.38
N VAL A 443 3.85 0.01 -12.50
CA VAL A 443 2.70 0.34 -13.36
C VAL A 443 2.12 1.72 -13.06
N GLU A 444 2.07 2.13 -11.79
CA GLU A 444 1.55 3.44 -11.37
C GLU A 444 2.45 4.59 -11.82
N THR A 445 3.75 4.36 -11.97
CA THR A 445 4.72 5.34 -12.50
C THR A 445 4.45 5.61 -13.99
N TYR A 446 4.23 4.55 -14.78
CA TYR A 446 4.03 4.66 -16.22
C TYR A 446 2.62 5.11 -16.62
N ALA A 447 1.58 4.74 -15.87
CA ALA A 447 0.19 5.00 -16.23
C ALA A 447 -0.12 6.48 -16.54
N PRO A 448 0.31 7.49 -15.74
CA PRO A 448 0.10 8.91 -16.07
C PRO A 448 0.84 9.32 -17.35
N LEU A 449 2.07 8.81 -17.57
CA LEU A 449 2.90 9.12 -18.74
C LEU A 449 2.29 8.54 -20.03
N LEU A 450 1.84 7.28 -19.99
CA LEU A 450 1.14 6.63 -21.12
C LEU A 450 -0.16 7.38 -21.46
N LYS A 451 -0.92 7.78 -20.43
CA LYS A 451 -2.14 8.58 -20.63
C LYS A 451 -1.84 9.92 -21.30
N MET A 452 -0.81 10.62 -20.85
CA MET A 452 -0.35 11.88 -21.45
C MET A 452 0.02 11.68 -22.92
N CYS A 453 0.78 10.64 -23.25
CA CYS A 453 1.16 10.34 -24.64
C CYS A 453 -0.06 10.11 -25.53
N CYS A 454 -1.04 9.36 -25.06
CA CYS A 454 -2.30 9.15 -25.79
C CYS A 454 -3.06 10.48 -26.00
N GLN A 455 -3.20 11.29 -24.95
CA GLN A 455 -3.92 12.57 -25.01
C GLN A 455 -3.28 13.59 -25.96
N LYS A 456 -1.93 13.68 -25.91
CA LYS A 456 -1.14 14.63 -26.72
C LYS A 456 -0.69 14.04 -28.05
N LYS A 457 -1.18 12.83 -28.41
CA LYS A 457 -0.83 12.10 -29.65
C LYS A 457 0.67 11.86 -29.86
N LYS A 458 1.46 11.77 -28.78
CA LYS A 458 2.91 11.55 -28.82
C LYS A 458 3.21 10.05 -28.98
N MET A 459 2.97 9.50 -30.17
CA MET A 459 3.05 8.04 -30.40
C MET A 459 4.49 7.50 -30.32
N LYS A 460 5.51 8.23 -30.79
CA LYS A 460 6.91 7.84 -30.65
C LYS A 460 7.30 7.68 -29.17
N LEU A 461 6.94 8.67 -28.34
CA LEU A 461 7.19 8.62 -26.90
C LEU A 461 6.42 7.49 -26.21
N LEU A 462 5.18 7.23 -26.65
CA LEU A 462 4.39 6.09 -26.16
C LEU A 462 5.11 4.76 -26.42
N GLY A 463 5.65 4.55 -27.62
CA GLY A 463 6.43 3.37 -27.96
C GLY A 463 7.69 3.21 -27.11
N VAL A 464 8.43 4.31 -26.88
CA VAL A 464 9.62 4.33 -26.01
C VAL A 464 9.27 3.96 -24.58
N LEU A 465 8.20 4.54 -24.02
CA LEU A 465 7.77 4.26 -22.63
C LEU A 465 7.30 2.82 -22.45
N LEU A 466 6.59 2.25 -23.43
CA LEU A 466 6.18 0.85 -23.39
C LEU A 466 7.39 -0.10 -23.47
N HIS A 467 8.36 0.20 -24.31
CA HIS A 467 9.60 -0.58 -24.37
C HIS A 467 10.38 -0.49 -23.05
N HIS A 468 10.49 0.70 -22.51
CA HIS A 468 11.14 0.96 -21.22
C HIS A 468 10.45 0.23 -20.05
N MET A 469 9.10 0.20 -20.06
CA MET A 469 8.31 -0.55 -19.09
C MET A 469 8.61 -2.05 -19.13
N VAL A 470 8.69 -2.61 -20.35
CA VAL A 470 9.02 -4.04 -20.55
C VAL A 470 10.46 -4.34 -20.12
N ARG A 471 11.41 -3.45 -20.43
CA ARG A 471 12.82 -3.60 -20.02
C ARG A 471 12.99 -3.65 -18.50
N ASN A 472 12.17 -2.92 -17.77
CA ASN A 472 12.18 -2.89 -16.32
C ASN A 472 11.31 -3.98 -15.67
N ASP A 473 10.95 -5.03 -16.42
CA ASP A 473 10.09 -6.15 -15.96
C ASP A 473 8.72 -5.72 -15.43
N VAL A 474 8.25 -4.54 -15.82
CA VAL A 474 6.92 -4.07 -15.39
C VAL A 474 5.86 -4.67 -16.33
N SER A 475 5.09 -5.61 -15.80
CA SER A 475 4.01 -6.25 -16.55
C SER A 475 2.84 -5.29 -16.75
N ILE A 476 2.25 -5.32 -17.97
CA ILE A 476 1.06 -4.52 -18.28
C ILE A 476 -0.16 -5.23 -17.70
N ASP A 477 -0.86 -4.55 -16.80
CA ASP A 477 -2.09 -5.03 -16.17
C ASP A 477 -3.35 -4.70 -17.00
N VAL A 478 -4.49 -5.24 -16.60
CA VAL A 478 -5.78 -4.99 -17.27
C VAL A 478 -6.14 -3.50 -17.30
N ALA A 479 -5.80 -2.76 -16.24
CA ALA A 479 -6.10 -1.33 -16.15
C ALA A 479 -5.29 -0.53 -17.17
N THR A 480 -4.03 -0.87 -17.36
CA THR A 480 -3.14 -0.25 -18.36
C THR A 480 -3.60 -0.57 -19.78
N TYR A 481 -4.00 -1.83 -20.08
CA TYR A 481 -4.60 -2.15 -21.39
C TYR A 481 -5.86 -1.32 -21.65
N ILE A 482 -6.75 -1.19 -20.69
CA ILE A 482 -7.96 -0.35 -20.81
C ILE A 482 -7.59 1.11 -21.07
N LEU A 483 -6.59 1.63 -20.35
CA LEU A 483 -6.09 3.01 -20.53
C LEU A 483 -5.57 3.23 -21.94
N LEU A 484 -4.72 2.32 -22.44
CA LEU A 484 -4.13 2.38 -23.79
C LEU A 484 -5.22 2.30 -24.87
N ILE A 485 -6.12 1.31 -24.79
CA ILE A 485 -7.21 1.13 -25.77
C ILE A 485 -8.06 2.41 -25.82
N ARG A 486 -8.51 2.92 -24.66
CA ARG A 486 -9.33 4.14 -24.60
C ARG A 486 -8.58 5.37 -25.10
N GLY A 487 -7.34 5.54 -24.69
CA GLY A 487 -6.50 6.66 -25.09
C GLY A 487 -6.23 6.68 -26.60
N LEU A 488 -5.94 5.52 -27.19
CA LEU A 488 -5.72 5.35 -28.62
C LEU A 488 -7.00 5.56 -29.45
N CYS A 489 -8.16 5.11 -28.97
CA CYS A 489 -9.44 5.42 -29.58
C CYS A 489 -9.68 6.94 -29.63
N ILE A 490 -9.51 7.64 -28.49
CA ILE A 490 -9.69 9.10 -28.41
C ILE A 490 -8.68 9.84 -29.32
N SER A 491 -7.47 9.35 -29.45
CA SER A 491 -6.45 9.95 -30.33
C SER A 491 -6.63 9.59 -31.81
N GLY A 492 -7.63 8.76 -32.15
CA GLY A 492 -7.96 8.36 -33.52
C GLY A 492 -7.11 7.23 -34.11
N LYS A 493 -6.21 6.62 -33.29
CA LYS A 493 -5.37 5.47 -33.69
C LYS A 493 -6.07 4.14 -33.38
N VAL A 494 -7.24 3.92 -33.96
CA VAL A 494 -8.14 2.80 -33.62
C VAL A 494 -7.54 1.46 -34.02
N GLU A 495 -6.75 1.38 -35.10
CA GLU A 495 -6.05 0.17 -35.52
C GLU A 495 -5.12 -0.36 -34.43
N VAL A 496 -4.33 0.54 -33.86
CA VAL A 496 -3.42 0.21 -32.76
C VAL A 496 -4.20 -0.20 -31.50
N ALA A 497 -5.34 0.45 -31.23
CA ALA A 497 -6.22 0.08 -30.14
C ALA A 497 -6.74 -1.37 -30.28
N CYS A 498 -7.04 -1.82 -31.50
CA CYS A 498 -7.43 -3.20 -31.79
C CYS A 498 -6.30 -4.20 -31.44
N LEU A 499 -5.05 -3.88 -31.79
CA LEU A 499 -3.91 -4.75 -31.47
C LEU A 499 -3.74 -4.93 -29.96
N PHE A 500 -3.85 -3.85 -29.18
CA PHE A 500 -3.80 -3.95 -27.72
C PHE A 500 -4.99 -4.70 -27.13
N PHE A 501 -6.18 -4.55 -27.73
CA PHE A 501 -7.35 -5.32 -27.32
C PHE A 501 -7.18 -6.80 -27.57
N GLU A 502 -6.74 -7.20 -28.77
CA GLU A 502 -6.48 -8.59 -29.14
C GLU A 502 -5.44 -9.22 -28.21
N GLU A 503 -4.38 -8.49 -27.90
CA GLU A 503 -3.33 -8.95 -27.00
C GLU A 503 -3.85 -9.14 -25.56
N ALA A 504 -4.60 -8.19 -25.04
CA ALA A 504 -5.24 -8.31 -23.73
C ALA A 504 -6.12 -9.58 -23.67
N MET A 505 -6.93 -9.80 -24.70
CA MET A 505 -7.80 -10.97 -24.81
C MET A 505 -7.01 -12.28 -24.89
N ARG A 506 -5.88 -12.31 -25.61
CA ARG A 506 -4.99 -13.48 -25.72
C ARG A 506 -4.35 -13.83 -24.37
N LYS A 507 -3.95 -12.80 -23.59
CA LYS A 507 -3.41 -12.97 -22.23
C LYS A 507 -4.47 -13.31 -21.17
N GLY A 508 -5.72 -13.47 -21.55
CA GLY A 508 -6.81 -13.75 -20.60
C GLY A 508 -7.34 -12.53 -19.87
N MET A 509 -6.82 -11.34 -20.17
CA MET A 509 -7.22 -10.07 -19.56
C MET A 509 -8.42 -9.49 -20.31
N VAL A 510 -9.61 -9.55 -19.69
CA VAL A 510 -10.86 -9.09 -20.32
C VAL A 510 -11.11 -7.62 -19.99
N PRO A 511 -11.05 -6.69 -20.95
CA PRO A 511 -11.43 -5.30 -20.75
C PRO A 511 -12.91 -5.19 -20.33
N ARG A 512 -13.27 -4.08 -19.66
CA ARG A 512 -14.66 -3.82 -19.26
C ARG A 512 -15.56 -3.63 -20.47
N ASP A 513 -16.84 -4.00 -20.35
CA ASP A 513 -17.84 -3.86 -21.42
C ASP A 513 -17.93 -2.44 -22.00
N SER A 514 -17.76 -1.42 -21.14
CA SER A 514 -17.72 -0.01 -21.60
C SER A 514 -16.55 0.29 -22.55
N THR A 515 -15.42 -0.37 -22.39
CA THR A 515 -14.25 -0.22 -23.27
C THR A 515 -14.48 -0.96 -24.59
N CYS A 516 -15.07 -2.15 -24.53
CA CYS A 516 -15.45 -2.93 -25.72
C CYS A 516 -16.45 -2.14 -26.58
N LYS A 517 -17.51 -1.59 -25.98
CA LYS A 517 -18.52 -0.77 -26.67
C LYS A 517 -17.88 0.44 -27.35
N MET A 518 -17.05 1.17 -26.62
CA MET A 518 -16.38 2.35 -27.16
C MET A 518 -15.47 2.00 -28.36
N LEU A 519 -14.71 0.89 -28.29
CA LEU A 519 -13.87 0.45 -29.40
C LEU A 519 -14.70 0.09 -30.63
N VAL A 520 -15.82 -0.63 -30.44
CA VAL A 520 -16.75 -1.00 -31.52
C VAL A 520 -17.38 0.24 -32.17
N GLU A 521 -17.80 1.23 -31.38
CA GLU A 521 -18.35 2.50 -31.88
C GLU A 521 -17.34 3.28 -32.72
N GLU A 522 -16.09 3.34 -32.27
CA GLU A 522 -15.02 4.01 -33.03
C GLU A 522 -14.66 3.27 -34.33
N LEU A 523 -14.71 1.93 -34.34
CA LEU A 523 -14.54 1.12 -35.55
C LEU A 523 -15.68 1.34 -36.56
N GLU A 524 -16.93 1.50 -36.10
CA GLU A 524 -18.07 1.85 -36.94
C GLU A 524 -17.90 3.22 -37.59
N LYS A 525 -17.51 4.23 -36.81
CA LYS A 525 -17.27 5.59 -37.33
C LYS A 525 -16.18 5.62 -38.41
N LYS A 526 -15.18 4.74 -38.32
CA LYS A 526 -14.10 4.62 -39.32
C LYS A 526 -14.40 3.67 -40.47
N GLY A 527 -15.54 2.98 -40.48
CA GLY A 527 -15.92 2.04 -41.52
C GLY A 527 -15.13 0.74 -41.54
N MET A 528 -14.49 0.38 -40.42
CA MET A 528 -13.63 -0.81 -40.28
C MET A 528 -14.47 -2.06 -39.92
N GLY A 529 -15.30 -2.53 -40.84
CA GLY A 529 -16.25 -3.62 -40.62
C GLY A 529 -15.62 -4.96 -40.23
N GLU A 530 -14.52 -5.36 -40.88
CA GLU A 530 -13.83 -6.62 -40.60
C GLU A 530 -13.23 -6.63 -39.17
N ALA A 531 -12.56 -5.55 -38.78
CA ALA A 531 -11.99 -5.41 -37.44
C ALA A 531 -13.09 -5.44 -36.36
N LYS A 532 -14.25 -4.79 -36.62
CA LYS A 532 -15.41 -4.84 -35.73
C LYS A 532 -15.91 -6.26 -35.51
N LEU A 533 -16.11 -7.03 -36.58
CA LEU A 533 -16.55 -8.44 -36.50
C LEU A 533 -15.56 -9.29 -35.68
N LYS A 534 -14.26 -9.09 -35.92
CA LYS A 534 -13.20 -9.79 -35.17
C LYS A 534 -13.25 -9.47 -33.67
N ILE A 535 -13.37 -8.20 -33.29
CA ILE A 535 -13.46 -7.79 -31.87
C ILE A 535 -14.73 -8.36 -31.22
N GLN A 536 -15.87 -8.32 -31.91
CA GLN A 536 -17.13 -8.86 -31.40
C GLN A 536 -17.06 -10.38 -31.20
N SER A 537 -16.44 -11.13 -32.12
CA SER A 537 -16.25 -12.58 -32.00
C SER A 537 -15.36 -12.93 -30.78
N LEU A 538 -14.28 -12.17 -30.54
CA LEU A 538 -13.40 -12.37 -29.38
C LEU A 538 -14.13 -12.14 -28.05
N VAL A 539 -15.00 -11.15 -27.98
CA VAL A 539 -15.82 -10.86 -26.78
C VAL A 539 -16.81 -11.99 -26.54
N GLN A 540 -17.53 -12.44 -27.60
CA GLN A 540 -18.51 -13.52 -27.50
C GLN A 540 -17.91 -14.85 -27.05
N THR A 541 -16.78 -15.24 -27.63
CA THR A 541 -16.07 -16.49 -27.28
C THR A 541 -15.75 -16.55 -25.79
N LYS A 542 -15.34 -15.43 -25.18
CA LYS A 542 -15.00 -15.40 -23.74
C LYS A 542 -16.20 -15.25 -22.80
N VAL A 543 -17.30 -14.66 -23.24
CA VAL A 543 -18.55 -14.67 -22.47
C VAL A 543 -19.08 -16.11 -22.37
N MET A 544 -18.95 -16.91 -23.44
CA MET A 544 -19.33 -18.34 -23.42
C MET A 544 -18.44 -19.16 -22.47
N ILE A 545 -17.15 -18.91 -22.41
CA ILE A 545 -16.24 -19.62 -21.48
C ILE A 545 -16.54 -19.26 -20.02
N LYS A 546 -16.92 -18.01 -19.71
CA LYS A 546 -17.32 -17.60 -18.36
C LYS A 546 -18.69 -18.16 -17.92
N SER A 547 -19.61 -18.38 -18.85
CA SER A 547 -20.93 -18.96 -18.56
C SER A 547 -20.90 -20.48 -18.36
N GLN A 548 -19.81 -21.13 -18.73
CA GLN A 548 -19.60 -22.59 -18.53
C GLN A 548 -18.82 -22.92 -17.24
N SER A 549 -18.29 -21.95 -16.51
CA SER A 549 -17.78 -22.17 -15.17
C SER A 549 -18.96 -22.11 -14.19
N PRO A 550 -19.25 -23.16 -13.37
CA PRO A 550 -20.36 -23.17 -12.46
C PRO A 550 -20.22 -22.04 -11.44
N LEU A 551 -21.33 -21.33 -11.20
CA LEU A 551 -21.51 -20.34 -10.14
C LEU A 551 -21.06 -20.93 -8.81
N PRO A 552 -20.37 -20.19 -7.95
CA PRO A 552 -20.22 -20.59 -6.57
C PRO A 552 -21.61 -20.59 -5.93
N VAL A 553 -22.05 -21.76 -5.49
CA VAL A 553 -23.24 -21.92 -4.66
C VAL A 553 -23.02 -21.11 -3.37
N ALA A 554 -24.02 -20.33 -3.04
CA ALA A 554 -24.09 -19.33 -1.97
C ALA A 554 -23.69 -19.86 -0.58
#